data_dc01844c9cad5e0b8f084e2ba662489e
#
_entry.id   dc01844c9cad5e0b8f084e2ba662489e
#
_cell.length_a   1.000
_cell.length_b   1.000
_cell.length_c   1.000
_cell.angle_alpha   90.00
_cell.angle_beta   90.00
_cell.angle_gamma   90.00
#
_symmetry.space_group_name_H-M   'P 1'
#
loop_
_entity.id
_entity.type
_entity.pdbx_description
1 polymer ?
#
loop_
_entity_poly.entity_id
_entity_poly.type
_entity_poly.pdbx_seq_one_letter_code
_entity_poly.pdbx_strand_id
1 'polypeptide(L)'
;MTKRLLFKSTAARTEVRVLMLGYNGANNTGAEALLLADIEDVRAVFGPEAAITIPSLNPPNLRRYVKEGPNLRIVRLPPLFFATISRLVRQNDLIMLVEGSTYMDTWASAMLWIYLWATHLAHVMGKPCLAYAVDAGQIKSAFNRWLLRHVASQTSLIITRAAAAVERLRSLGVTAPLAATADNAFTFRPNPADAGLLSRVWPEAGPNVVGMALVDFYQWPVVMRPWGPKEDCYKWPYFFSRSPERTSATEALAGSYAALADEVIARYGKSVALIGMEQLDEVLLRKVHGYMTHPDQAWIFCSREYNASQMVSILRSLELLVTSRYHACVLSLAAKVPQLAIGHDLRLKTIYRELGLFDDWFVEPNTPDLYESLQARVEQLLTPSPSVQETLRRGHKEHLDAARRNRSLLRDFVLAHGLVPAPASAVLQSVAA
;
A
#
# COMPACT_ATOMS: atom_id res chain seq x y z
N MET A 1 -39.40 -4.96 41.80
CA MET A 1 -38.04 -4.77 42.40
C MET A 1 -37.04 -4.70 41.25
N THR A 2 -36.74 -3.49 40.82
CA THR A 2 -35.90 -3.21 39.64
C THR A 2 -34.47 -3.02 40.14
N LYS A 3 -33.56 -3.97 39.88
CA LYS A 3 -32.13 -3.83 40.16
C LYS A 3 -31.52 -2.80 39.19
N ARG A 4 -31.29 -1.57 39.67
CA ARG A 4 -30.40 -0.60 39.06
C ARG A 4 -28.97 -1.17 39.14
N LEU A 5 -28.43 -1.56 37.98
CA LEU A 5 -26.99 -1.77 37.80
C LEU A 5 -26.30 -0.42 37.92
N LEU A 6 -25.62 -0.21 39.04
CA LEU A 6 -24.70 0.91 39.24
C LEU A 6 -23.50 0.74 38.30
N PHE A 7 -23.49 1.45 37.20
CA PHE A 7 -22.27 1.66 36.45
C PHE A 7 -21.29 2.44 37.32
N LYS A 8 -20.23 1.76 37.74
CA LYS A 8 -19.07 2.43 38.37
C LYS A 8 -18.54 3.43 37.32
N SER A 9 -18.64 4.72 37.62
CA SER A 9 -17.94 5.79 36.95
C SER A 9 -16.44 5.49 37.02
N THR A 10 -15.90 4.90 35.97
CA THR A 10 -14.44 4.91 35.72
C THR A 10 -14.10 6.37 35.39
N ALA A 11 -13.16 6.94 36.15
CA ALA A 11 -12.58 8.25 35.88
C ALA A 11 -12.37 8.41 34.36
N ALA A 12 -12.85 9.51 33.80
CA ALA A 12 -12.78 9.78 32.37
C ALA A 12 -11.33 9.62 31.91
N ARG A 13 -11.05 8.55 31.17
CA ARG A 13 -9.77 8.42 30.45
C ARG A 13 -9.74 9.52 29.42
N THR A 14 -8.84 10.46 29.58
CA THR A 14 -8.69 11.63 28.71
C THR A 14 -8.09 11.29 27.34
N GLU A 15 -7.64 10.05 27.12
CA GLU A 15 -6.87 9.68 25.94
C GLU A 15 -7.34 8.33 25.35
N VAL A 16 -7.77 8.38 24.08
CA VAL A 16 -8.16 7.19 23.30
C VAL A 16 -6.92 6.50 22.74
N ARG A 17 -6.79 5.20 22.96
CA ARG A 17 -5.68 4.37 22.46
C ARG A 17 -6.08 3.69 21.18
N VAL A 18 -5.35 3.94 20.12
CA VAL A 18 -5.60 3.42 18.77
C VAL A 18 -4.59 2.33 18.43
N LEU A 19 -5.07 1.16 18.06
CA LEU A 19 -4.26 0.09 17.47
C LEU A 19 -4.33 0.20 15.94
N MET A 20 -3.21 0.48 15.27
CA MET A 20 -3.12 0.54 13.82
C MET A 20 -2.47 -0.74 13.28
N LEU A 21 -3.28 -1.64 12.74
CA LEU A 21 -2.86 -2.97 12.29
C LEU A 21 -2.77 -3.00 10.76
N GLY A 22 -1.54 -3.14 10.24
CA GLY A 22 -1.23 -3.16 8.81
C GLY A 22 0.02 -4.00 8.49
N TYR A 23 0.47 -3.97 7.24
CA TYR A 23 1.70 -4.62 6.78
C TYR A 23 2.95 -3.75 7.09
N ASN A 24 3.09 -3.39 8.35
CA ASN A 24 4.03 -2.38 8.81
C ASN A 24 5.46 -2.92 8.95
N GLY A 25 6.43 -2.18 8.42
CA GLY A 25 7.85 -2.51 8.52
C GLY A 25 8.34 -3.56 7.52
N ALA A 26 7.64 -3.77 6.42
CA ALA A 26 7.96 -4.79 5.42
C ALA A 26 8.84 -4.28 4.25
N ASN A 27 9.44 -3.10 4.34
CA ASN A 27 10.11 -2.42 3.23
C ASN A 27 9.20 -2.33 1.99
N ASN A 28 7.98 -1.86 2.20
CA ASN A 28 7.01 -1.63 1.14
C ASN A 28 6.61 -0.15 1.15
N THR A 29 7.03 0.59 0.14
CA THR A 29 6.82 2.05 0.01
C THR A 29 5.35 2.44 0.13
N GLY A 30 4.45 1.64 -0.45
CA GLY A 30 3.02 1.91 -0.39
C GLY A 30 2.45 1.76 1.02
N ALA A 31 2.82 0.69 1.72
CA ALA A 31 2.39 0.47 3.11
C ALA A 31 2.97 1.53 4.05
N GLU A 32 4.22 2.00 3.79
CA GLU A 32 4.83 3.09 4.54
C GLU A 32 4.08 4.41 4.33
N ALA A 33 3.77 4.77 3.07
CA ALA A 33 3.02 5.99 2.74
C ALA A 33 1.60 5.98 3.34
N LEU A 34 0.91 4.84 3.24
CA LEU A 34 -0.41 4.65 3.88
C LEU A 34 -0.34 4.86 5.38
N LEU A 35 0.56 4.15 6.06
CA LEU A 35 0.68 4.25 7.52
C LEU A 35 0.96 5.68 7.97
N LEU A 36 1.84 6.40 7.27
CA LEU A 36 2.17 7.78 7.62
C LEU A 36 0.96 8.72 7.41
N ALA A 37 0.23 8.57 6.31
CA ALA A 37 -1.00 9.31 6.07
C ALA A 37 -2.09 8.99 7.11
N ASP A 38 -2.23 7.72 7.48
CA ASP A 38 -3.21 7.27 8.49
C ASP A 38 -2.85 7.78 9.90
N ILE A 39 -1.56 7.85 10.26
CA ILE A 39 -1.11 8.48 11.51
C ILE A 39 -1.47 9.97 11.53
N GLU A 40 -1.29 10.69 10.41
CA GLU A 40 -1.70 12.09 10.29
C GLU A 40 -3.22 12.25 10.48
N ASP A 41 -4.02 11.37 9.90
CA ASP A 41 -5.48 11.40 10.06
C ASP A 41 -5.91 11.11 11.50
N VAL A 42 -5.30 10.13 12.16
CA VAL A 42 -5.54 9.83 13.58
C VAL A 42 -5.20 11.04 14.45
N ARG A 43 -4.04 11.66 14.23
CA ARG A 43 -3.64 12.87 14.96
C ARG A 43 -4.53 14.07 14.68
N ALA A 44 -5.00 14.23 13.46
CA ALA A 44 -5.94 15.29 13.10
C ALA A 44 -7.31 15.14 13.77
N VAL A 45 -7.73 13.90 14.08
CA VAL A 45 -9.02 13.60 14.73
C VAL A 45 -8.91 13.60 16.26
N PHE A 46 -7.87 12.96 16.82
CA PHE A 46 -7.71 12.78 18.27
C PHE A 46 -6.74 13.78 18.92
N GLY A 47 -6.07 14.61 18.14
CA GLY A 47 -5.02 15.53 18.58
C GLY A 47 -3.60 14.96 18.37
N PRO A 48 -2.57 15.84 18.44
CA PRO A 48 -1.18 15.48 18.17
C PRO A 48 -0.63 14.44 19.15
N GLU A 49 -1.19 14.39 20.37
CA GLU A 49 -0.82 13.47 21.45
C GLU A 49 -1.62 12.15 21.44
N ALA A 50 -2.30 11.82 20.34
CA ALA A 50 -3.07 10.59 20.23
C ALA A 50 -2.19 9.35 20.53
N ALA A 51 -2.67 8.48 21.42
CA ALA A 51 -1.96 7.27 21.80
C ALA A 51 -2.08 6.18 20.73
N ILE A 52 -1.00 5.93 19.99
CA ILE A 52 -0.96 5.02 18.85
C ILE A 52 -0.08 3.81 19.15
N THR A 53 -0.58 2.61 18.88
CA THR A 53 0.17 1.37 18.93
C THR A 53 0.25 0.74 17.55
N ILE A 54 1.46 0.48 17.05
CA ILE A 54 1.70 -0.07 15.71
C ILE A 54 2.41 -1.42 15.83
N PRO A 55 1.72 -2.54 15.58
CA PRO A 55 2.36 -3.83 15.42
C PRO A 55 3.18 -3.88 14.14
N SER A 56 4.38 -4.45 14.21
CA SER A 56 5.29 -4.53 13.06
C SER A 56 5.94 -5.90 12.95
N LEU A 57 6.01 -6.40 11.73
CA LEU A 57 6.77 -7.60 11.39
C LEU A 57 8.28 -7.38 11.50
N ASN A 58 8.74 -6.13 11.32
CA ASN A 58 10.13 -5.72 11.40
C ASN A 58 10.25 -4.32 12.05
N PRO A 59 10.25 -4.23 13.39
CA PRO A 59 10.35 -2.95 14.09
C PRO A 59 11.57 -2.10 13.72
N PRO A 60 12.79 -2.65 13.52
CA PRO A 60 13.91 -1.84 13.06
C PRO A 60 13.66 -1.10 11.76
N ASN A 61 13.02 -1.74 10.79
CA ASN A 61 12.66 -1.08 9.55
C ASN A 61 11.61 0.01 9.74
N LEU A 62 10.57 -0.26 10.54
CA LEU A 62 9.52 0.74 10.81
C LEU A 62 10.09 2.01 11.46
N ARG A 63 11.10 1.88 12.33
CA ARG A 63 11.79 3.01 12.99
C ARG A 63 12.59 3.91 12.04
N ARG A 64 12.80 3.50 10.79
CA ARG A 64 13.46 4.35 9.77
C ARG A 64 12.60 5.57 9.41
N TYR A 65 11.27 5.45 9.52
CA TYR A 65 10.32 6.46 9.08
C TYR A 65 9.25 6.80 10.13
N VAL A 66 9.05 5.98 11.16
CA VAL A 66 8.17 6.28 12.30
C VAL A 66 9.00 6.43 13.56
N LYS A 67 8.93 7.61 14.18
CA LYS A 67 9.62 7.88 15.46
C LYS A 67 8.72 7.48 16.63
N GLU A 68 9.22 6.62 17.50
CA GLU A 68 8.58 6.31 18.78
C GLU A 68 8.68 7.48 19.75
N GLY A 69 7.71 7.59 20.62
CA GLY A 69 7.60 8.63 21.64
C GLY A 69 6.62 8.20 22.74
N PRO A 70 6.31 9.09 23.67
CA PRO A 70 5.38 8.77 24.77
C PRO A 70 4.04 8.21 24.30
N ASN A 71 3.52 8.76 23.19
CA ASN A 71 2.19 8.47 22.65
C ASN A 71 2.21 7.63 21.37
N LEU A 72 3.37 7.19 20.89
CA LEU A 72 3.48 6.29 19.75
C LEU A 72 4.48 5.18 20.05
N ARG A 73 4.02 3.93 20.05
CA ARG A 73 4.86 2.76 20.30
C ARG A 73 4.77 1.74 19.18
N ILE A 74 5.91 1.14 18.86
CA ILE A 74 6.03 0.03 17.91
C ILE A 74 6.16 -1.28 18.67
N VAL A 75 5.34 -2.27 18.33
CA VAL A 75 5.33 -3.59 18.98
C VAL A 75 5.69 -4.67 17.97
N ARG A 76 6.67 -5.51 18.30
CA ARG A 76 7.03 -6.65 17.45
C ARG A 76 5.88 -7.63 17.32
N LEU A 77 5.52 -7.98 16.09
CA LEU A 77 4.55 -9.02 15.77
C LEU A 77 5.30 -10.31 15.44
N PRO A 78 5.15 -11.37 16.25
CA PRO A 78 5.77 -12.66 15.96
C PRO A 78 5.05 -13.41 14.85
N PRO A 79 5.65 -14.42 14.19
CA PRO A 79 4.98 -15.26 13.20
C PRO A 79 3.71 -15.93 13.72
N LEU A 80 3.70 -16.38 15.00
CA LEU A 80 2.51 -16.83 15.72
C LEU A 80 1.89 -15.64 16.46
N PHE A 81 1.07 -14.89 15.78
CA PHE A 81 0.60 -13.56 16.16
C PHE A 81 -0.63 -13.55 17.10
N PHE A 82 -1.36 -14.64 17.22
CA PHE A 82 -2.67 -14.68 17.91
C PHE A 82 -2.63 -14.10 19.33
N ALA A 83 -1.71 -14.57 20.17
CA ALA A 83 -1.58 -14.09 21.56
C ALA A 83 -1.20 -12.61 21.63
N THR A 84 -0.30 -12.16 20.74
CA THR A 84 0.13 -10.77 20.69
C THR A 84 -1.02 -9.86 20.26
N ILE A 85 -1.76 -10.21 19.20
CA ILE A 85 -2.93 -9.45 18.74
C ILE A 85 -4.00 -9.42 19.82
N SER A 86 -4.29 -10.55 20.50
CA SER A 86 -5.26 -10.59 21.59
C SER A 86 -4.92 -9.62 22.73
N ARG A 87 -3.64 -9.56 23.11
CA ARG A 87 -3.15 -8.60 24.10
C ARG A 87 -3.32 -7.17 23.63
N LEU A 88 -2.95 -6.86 22.37
CA LEU A 88 -3.01 -5.52 21.81
C LEU A 88 -4.45 -5.03 21.66
N VAL A 89 -5.37 -5.86 21.17
CA VAL A 89 -6.79 -5.52 21.11
C VAL A 89 -7.33 -5.20 22.50
N ARG A 90 -6.97 -5.99 23.52
CA ARG A 90 -7.39 -5.73 24.91
C ARG A 90 -6.87 -4.38 25.44
N GLN A 91 -5.67 -3.97 25.05
CA GLN A 91 -5.00 -2.77 25.55
C GLN A 91 -5.42 -1.47 24.84
N ASN A 92 -6.07 -1.53 23.67
CA ASN A 92 -6.47 -0.37 22.90
C ASN A 92 -8.00 -0.20 22.88
N ASP A 93 -8.46 1.00 22.60
CA ASP A 93 -9.88 1.39 22.67
C ASP A 93 -10.52 1.42 21.28
N LEU A 94 -9.75 1.71 20.24
CA LEU A 94 -10.11 1.65 18.83
C LEU A 94 -9.15 0.71 18.09
N ILE A 95 -9.70 -0.20 17.27
CA ILE A 95 -8.92 -1.09 16.40
C ILE A 95 -9.08 -0.58 14.96
N MET A 96 -7.98 -0.13 14.34
CA MET A 96 -7.94 0.28 12.95
C MET A 96 -7.15 -0.73 12.11
N LEU A 97 -7.77 -1.24 11.06
CA LEU A 97 -7.12 -2.03 10.03
C LEU A 97 -6.69 -1.06 8.93
N VAL A 98 -5.38 -0.91 8.73
CA VAL A 98 -4.78 0.15 7.88
C VAL A 98 -3.93 -0.45 6.76
N GLU A 99 -4.43 -1.49 6.10
CA GLU A 99 -3.71 -2.18 5.04
C GLU A 99 -4.55 -2.29 3.78
N GLY A 100 -3.98 -1.87 2.66
CA GLY A 100 -4.62 -1.98 1.36
C GLY A 100 -4.99 -3.41 0.96
N SER A 101 -4.34 -4.43 1.52
CA SER A 101 -4.58 -5.84 1.21
C SER A 101 -5.38 -6.58 2.30
N THR A 102 -6.20 -5.85 3.08
CA THR A 102 -6.88 -6.39 4.28
C THR A 102 -7.76 -7.60 3.99
N TYR A 103 -8.56 -7.55 2.94
CA TYR A 103 -9.55 -8.58 2.63
C TYR A 103 -9.21 -9.35 1.36
N MET A 104 -8.06 -10.03 1.38
CA MET A 104 -7.62 -10.94 0.30
C MET A 104 -6.67 -12.03 0.83
N ASP A 105 -6.62 -13.17 0.14
CA ASP A 105 -5.69 -14.26 0.47
C ASP A 105 -4.70 -14.58 -0.67
N THR A 106 -4.55 -13.65 -1.61
CA THR A 106 -3.73 -13.84 -2.81
C THR A 106 -2.25 -14.04 -2.46
N TRP A 107 -1.77 -13.34 -1.43
CA TRP A 107 -0.37 -13.35 -1.00
C TRP A 107 -0.09 -14.43 0.04
N ALA A 108 -0.85 -14.40 1.15
CA ALA A 108 -0.80 -15.40 2.21
C ALA A 108 -2.06 -15.30 3.07
N SER A 109 -2.70 -16.44 3.36
CA SER A 109 -3.87 -16.49 4.24
C SER A 109 -3.60 -15.93 5.65
N ALA A 110 -2.35 -16.01 6.13
CA ALA A 110 -1.98 -15.52 7.46
C ALA A 110 -2.22 -14.00 7.63
N MET A 111 -2.03 -13.20 6.58
CA MET A 111 -2.31 -11.76 6.64
C MET A 111 -3.81 -11.51 6.83
N LEU A 112 -4.66 -12.19 6.05
CA LEU A 112 -6.11 -12.15 6.23
C LEU A 112 -6.50 -12.56 7.66
N TRP A 113 -5.91 -13.62 8.19
CA TRP A 113 -6.22 -14.11 9.54
C TRP A 113 -5.83 -13.14 10.66
N ILE A 114 -4.75 -12.37 10.50
CA ILE A 114 -4.38 -11.30 11.44
C ILE A 114 -5.52 -10.29 11.58
N TYR A 115 -6.04 -9.81 10.45
CA TYR A 115 -7.10 -8.79 10.43
C TYR A 115 -8.42 -9.35 10.94
N LEU A 116 -8.81 -10.53 10.48
CA LEU A 116 -10.05 -11.17 10.95
C LEU A 116 -9.98 -11.53 12.44
N TRP A 117 -8.82 -11.99 12.94
CA TRP A 117 -8.65 -12.26 14.37
C TRP A 117 -8.81 -11.00 15.22
N ALA A 118 -8.19 -9.90 14.81
CA ALA A 118 -8.33 -8.61 15.49
C ALA A 118 -9.79 -8.10 15.47
N THR A 119 -10.47 -8.22 14.33
CA THR A 119 -11.88 -7.85 14.17
C THR A 119 -12.77 -8.67 15.11
N HIS A 120 -12.61 -9.99 15.12
CA HIS A 120 -13.40 -10.88 15.98
C HIS A 120 -13.20 -10.56 17.46
N LEU A 121 -11.97 -10.36 17.88
CA LEU A 121 -11.67 -10.01 19.29
C LEU A 121 -12.23 -8.63 19.67
N ALA A 122 -12.16 -7.65 18.76
CA ALA A 122 -12.75 -6.35 18.99
C ALA A 122 -14.26 -6.47 19.20
N HIS A 123 -14.95 -7.21 18.33
CA HIS A 123 -16.38 -7.48 18.45
C HIS A 123 -16.75 -8.15 19.78
N VAL A 124 -16.07 -9.26 20.14
CA VAL A 124 -16.33 -9.98 21.40
C VAL A 124 -16.07 -9.11 22.65
N MET A 125 -15.13 -8.17 22.55
CA MET A 125 -14.79 -7.25 23.65
C MET A 125 -15.64 -5.95 23.62
N GLY A 126 -16.60 -5.82 22.71
CA GLY A 126 -17.42 -4.62 22.57
C GLY A 126 -16.64 -3.37 22.17
N LYS A 127 -15.54 -3.53 21.45
CA LYS A 127 -14.67 -2.41 20.97
C LYS A 127 -14.95 -2.09 19.52
N PRO A 128 -14.95 -0.80 19.14
CA PRO A 128 -15.09 -0.42 17.75
C PRO A 128 -13.89 -0.90 16.92
N CYS A 129 -14.20 -1.47 15.75
CA CYS A 129 -13.23 -1.90 14.75
C CYS A 129 -13.53 -1.17 13.44
N LEU A 130 -12.56 -0.46 12.91
CA LEU A 130 -12.63 0.31 11.67
C LEU A 130 -11.62 -0.23 10.66
N ALA A 131 -12.09 -0.69 9.50
CA ALA A 131 -11.20 -0.91 8.37
C ALA A 131 -11.12 0.39 7.56
N TYR A 132 -9.91 0.98 7.46
CA TYR A 132 -9.68 2.35 7.03
C TYR A 132 -8.96 2.40 5.68
N ALA A 133 -9.64 2.87 4.65
CA ALA A 133 -9.15 2.97 3.27
C ALA A 133 -8.55 1.65 2.73
N VAL A 134 -9.17 0.53 3.07
CA VAL A 134 -8.71 -0.84 2.73
C VAL A 134 -9.20 -1.29 1.35
N ASP A 135 -8.69 -2.44 0.90
CA ASP A 135 -9.20 -3.10 -0.32
C ASP A 135 -9.65 -4.53 -0.04
N ALA A 136 -10.42 -5.06 -0.98
CA ALA A 136 -10.82 -6.45 -1.04
C ALA A 136 -10.41 -7.05 -2.38
N GLY A 137 -9.65 -8.12 -2.32
CA GLY A 137 -9.18 -8.85 -3.50
C GLY A 137 -9.88 -10.19 -3.68
N GLN A 138 -9.24 -11.07 -4.45
CA GLN A 138 -9.70 -12.44 -4.60
C GLN A 138 -9.48 -13.22 -3.31
N ILE A 139 -10.46 -14.03 -2.93
CA ILE A 139 -10.36 -15.03 -1.87
C ILE A 139 -10.45 -16.41 -2.52
N LYS A 140 -9.33 -17.11 -2.60
CA LYS A 140 -9.22 -18.42 -3.27
C LYS A 140 -9.78 -19.55 -2.43
N SER A 141 -9.46 -19.57 -1.14
CA SER A 141 -9.88 -20.61 -0.19
C SER A 141 -11.38 -20.51 0.17
N ALA A 142 -12.13 -21.61 0.07
CA ALA A 142 -13.51 -21.69 0.52
C ALA A 142 -13.64 -21.41 2.03
N PHE A 143 -12.68 -21.91 2.83
CA PHE A 143 -12.60 -21.63 4.26
C PHE A 143 -12.41 -20.13 4.52
N ASN A 144 -11.49 -19.48 3.81
CA ASN A 144 -11.26 -18.04 3.97
C ASN A 144 -12.47 -17.21 3.52
N ARG A 145 -13.23 -17.64 2.48
CA ARG A 145 -14.49 -16.97 2.10
C ARG A 145 -15.54 -17.07 3.21
N TRP A 146 -15.70 -18.25 3.79
CA TRP A 146 -16.60 -18.46 4.92
C TRP A 146 -16.18 -17.61 6.12
N LEU A 147 -14.90 -17.64 6.50
CA LEU A 147 -14.34 -16.87 7.61
C LEU A 147 -14.50 -15.36 7.40
N LEU A 148 -14.17 -14.87 6.21
CA LEU A 148 -14.32 -13.46 5.85
C LEU A 148 -15.78 -13.02 5.97
N ARG A 149 -16.72 -13.76 5.36
CA ARG A 149 -18.15 -13.44 5.43
C ARG A 149 -18.62 -13.23 6.87
N HIS A 150 -18.25 -14.14 7.78
CA HIS A 150 -18.76 -14.09 9.16
C HIS A 150 -18.01 -13.07 10.00
N VAL A 151 -16.70 -12.96 9.86
CA VAL A 151 -15.89 -12.11 10.74
C VAL A 151 -15.81 -10.67 10.23
N ALA A 152 -15.63 -10.43 8.93
CA ALA A 152 -15.64 -9.07 8.41
C ALA A 152 -17.00 -8.38 8.60
N SER A 153 -18.11 -9.14 8.66
CA SER A 153 -19.43 -8.62 9.01
C SER A 153 -19.53 -8.09 10.46
N GLN A 154 -18.56 -8.38 11.32
CA GLN A 154 -18.46 -7.86 12.68
C GLN A 154 -17.70 -6.52 12.75
N THR A 155 -17.14 -6.05 11.65
CA THR A 155 -16.46 -4.75 11.57
C THR A 155 -17.47 -3.62 11.75
N SER A 156 -17.17 -2.63 12.59
CA SER A 156 -18.11 -1.52 12.87
C SER A 156 -18.33 -0.62 11.65
N LEU A 157 -17.29 -0.42 10.83
CA LEU A 157 -17.34 0.25 9.53
C LEU A 157 -16.15 -0.21 8.67
N ILE A 158 -16.40 -0.45 7.39
CA ILE A 158 -15.36 -0.72 6.39
C ILE A 158 -15.38 0.43 5.38
N ILE A 159 -14.32 1.22 5.36
CA ILE A 159 -14.06 2.23 4.34
C ILE A 159 -13.12 1.60 3.31
N THR A 160 -13.59 1.45 2.08
CA THR A 160 -12.77 0.91 0.99
C THR A 160 -12.21 2.03 0.12
N ARG A 161 -11.05 1.78 -0.47
CA ARG A 161 -10.37 2.74 -1.38
C ARG A 161 -10.88 2.71 -2.82
N ALA A 162 -11.88 1.86 -3.13
CA ALA A 162 -12.51 1.79 -4.45
C ALA A 162 -13.94 1.25 -4.31
N ALA A 163 -14.86 1.72 -5.16
CA ALA A 163 -16.23 1.23 -5.21
C ALA A 163 -16.29 -0.27 -5.55
N ALA A 164 -15.41 -0.74 -6.44
CA ALA A 164 -15.31 -2.15 -6.80
C ALA A 164 -15.01 -3.07 -5.61
N ALA A 165 -14.32 -2.57 -4.57
CA ALA A 165 -14.07 -3.34 -3.35
C ALA A 165 -15.35 -3.48 -2.50
N VAL A 166 -16.22 -2.46 -2.45
CA VAL A 166 -17.53 -2.55 -1.82
C VAL A 166 -18.38 -3.65 -2.48
N GLU A 167 -18.47 -3.62 -3.80
CA GLU A 167 -19.23 -4.63 -4.56
C GLU A 167 -18.70 -6.05 -4.31
N ARG A 168 -17.39 -6.18 -4.24
CA ARG A 168 -16.73 -7.47 -3.97
C ARG A 168 -17.03 -7.98 -2.55
N LEU A 169 -16.98 -7.11 -1.54
CA LEU A 169 -17.33 -7.49 -0.16
C LEU A 169 -18.81 -7.88 -0.05
N ARG A 170 -19.70 -7.15 -0.70
CA ARG A 170 -21.14 -7.51 -0.78
C ARG A 170 -21.37 -8.86 -1.45
N SER A 171 -20.71 -9.12 -2.57
CA SER A 171 -20.82 -10.40 -3.29
C SER A 171 -20.29 -11.59 -2.47
N LEU A 172 -19.33 -11.34 -1.55
CA LEU A 172 -18.83 -12.32 -0.59
C LEU A 172 -19.76 -12.48 0.64
N GLY A 173 -20.85 -11.70 0.72
CA GLY A 173 -21.84 -11.78 1.78
C GLY A 173 -21.46 -11.03 3.06
N VAL A 174 -20.56 -10.04 2.99
CA VAL A 174 -20.23 -9.17 4.13
C VAL A 174 -21.37 -8.18 4.35
N THR A 175 -21.85 -8.10 5.59
CA THR A 175 -23.02 -7.29 6.01
C THR A 175 -22.64 -6.08 6.86
N ALA A 176 -21.35 -5.87 7.18
CA ALA A 176 -20.87 -4.66 7.86
C ALA A 176 -21.26 -3.39 7.07
N PRO A 177 -21.40 -2.23 7.73
CA PRO A 177 -21.51 -0.95 7.05
C PRO A 177 -20.30 -0.70 6.13
N LEU A 178 -20.55 -0.31 4.87
CA LEU A 178 -19.53 -0.13 3.84
C LEU A 178 -19.60 1.30 3.28
N ALA A 179 -18.44 1.94 3.14
CA ALA A 179 -18.28 3.22 2.44
C ALA A 179 -17.15 3.11 1.42
N ALA A 180 -17.30 3.75 0.26
CA ALA A 180 -16.25 3.86 -0.75
C ALA A 180 -15.67 5.27 -0.77
N THR A 181 -14.33 5.34 -0.83
CA THR A 181 -13.55 6.58 -0.96
C THR A 181 -12.43 6.40 -1.98
N ALA A 182 -11.21 6.79 -1.64
CA ALA A 182 -10.00 6.48 -2.38
C ALA A 182 -8.86 6.10 -1.42
N ASP A 183 -7.76 5.63 -2.00
CA ASP A 183 -6.56 5.23 -1.27
C ASP A 183 -5.98 6.41 -0.49
N ASN A 184 -5.68 6.20 0.81
CA ASN A 184 -5.16 7.28 1.65
C ASN A 184 -3.74 7.72 1.27
N ALA A 185 -3.00 6.92 0.49
CA ALA A 185 -1.71 7.31 -0.07
C ALA A 185 -1.79 8.56 -0.98
N PHE A 186 -2.96 8.91 -1.52
CA PHE A 186 -3.15 10.19 -2.23
C PHE A 186 -2.95 11.41 -1.33
N THR A 187 -3.17 11.29 -0.03
CA THR A 187 -2.96 12.39 0.93
C THR A 187 -1.52 12.46 1.43
N PHE A 188 -0.69 11.44 1.14
CA PHE A 188 0.69 11.38 1.60
C PHE A 188 1.54 12.52 1.05
N ARG A 189 2.28 13.19 1.94
CA ARG A 189 3.22 14.27 1.60
C ARG A 189 4.64 13.83 1.93
N PRO A 190 5.55 13.77 0.94
CA PRO A 190 6.96 13.52 1.22
C PRO A 190 7.57 14.70 1.99
N ASN A 191 8.63 14.42 2.73
CA ASN A 191 9.39 15.47 3.42
C ASN A 191 9.98 16.44 2.39
N PRO A 192 9.79 17.75 2.53
CA PRO A 192 10.38 18.75 1.63
C PRO A 192 11.91 18.64 1.47
N ALA A 193 12.61 18.15 2.49
CA ALA A 193 14.05 17.90 2.43
C ALA A 193 14.46 16.82 1.41
N ASP A 194 13.54 15.95 1.02
CA ASP A 194 13.77 14.92 0.00
C ASP A 194 13.53 15.42 -1.43
N ALA A 195 13.05 16.67 -1.61
CA ALA A 195 12.86 17.25 -2.94
C ALA A 195 14.17 17.22 -3.74
N GLY A 196 14.11 16.77 -5.01
CA GLY A 196 15.28 16.63 -5.87
C GLY A 196 16.26 15.52 -5.46
N LEU A 197 15.82 14.54 -4.68
CA LEU A 197 16.66 13.45 -4.23
C LEU A 197 17.28 12.66 -5.39
N LEU A 198 16.51 12.39 -6.46
CA LEU A 198 17.01 11.66 -7.63
C LEU A 198 18.26 12.30 -8.20
N SER A 199 18.23 13.60 -8.47
CA SER A 199 19.39 14.33 -9.01
C SER A 199 20.56 14.44 -8.02
N ARG A 200 20.30 14.41 -6.70
CA ARG A 200 21.37 14.41 -5.68
C ARG A 200 22.07 13.07 -5.57
N VAL A 201 21.33 11.96 -5.70
CA VAL A 201 21.85 10.60 -5.57
C VAL A 201 22.48 10.13 -6.88
N TRP A 202 21.91 10.57 -7.99
CA TRP A 202 22.35 10.18 -9.33
C TRP A 202 22.45 11.39 -10.26
N PRO A 203 23.46 12.27 -10.08
CA PRO A 203 23.62 13.48 -10.89
C PRO A 203 23.82 13.21 -12.38
N GLU A 204 24.44 12.06 -12.72
CA GLU A 204 24.76 11.66 -14.08
C GLU A 204 23.51 11.30 -14.91
N ALA A 205 22.38 11.00 -14.25
CA ALA A 205 21.14 10.66 -14.93
C ALA A 205 20.56 11.79 -15.80
N GLY A 206 20.94 13.03 -15.51
CA GLY A 206 20.33 14.19 -16.15
C GLY A 206 18.88 14.40 -15.70
N PRO A 207 18.13 15.31 -16.38
CA PRO A 207 16.77 15.66 -15.96
C PRO A 207 15.68 14.69 -16.46
N ASN A 208 15.99 13.85 -17.44
CA ASN A 208 15.01 13.08 -18.20
C ASN A 208 15.14 11.57 -17.86
N VAL A 209 14.61 11.17 -16.73
CA VAL A 209 14.71 9.79 -16.24
C VAL A 209 13.39 9.05 -16.43
N VAL A 210 13.45 7.88 -17.06
CA VAL A 210 12.32 6.95 -17.18
C VAL A 210 12.37 5.95 -16.03
N GLY A 211 11.29 5.88 -15.25
CA GLY A 211 11.17 4.92 -14.15
C GLY A 211 10.52 3.61 -14.59
N MET A 212 11.04 2.49 -14.10
CA MET A 212 10.47 1.16 -14.28
C MET A 212 10.22 0.50 -12.92
N ALA A 213 8.98 0.56 -12.43
CA ALA A 213 8.56 -0.03 -11.15
C ALA A 213 7.97 -1.43 -11.38
N LEU A 214 8.83 -2.45 -11.39
CA LEU A 214 8.54 -3.78 -11.92
C LEU A 214 8.23 -4.81 -10.82
N VAL A 215 7.42 -5.82 -11.16
CA VAL A 215 7.07 -6.97 -10.31
C VAL A 215 7.34 -8.26 -11.06
N ASP A 216 7.88 -9.25 -10.37
CA ASP A 216 7.93 -10.62 -10.87
C ASP A 216 6.56 -11.29 -10.71
N PHE A 217 5.84 -11.44 -11.82
CA PHE A 217 4.51 -12.08 -11.83
C PHE A 217 4.54 -13.57 -11.54
N TYR A 218 5.70 -14.20 -11.60
CA TYR A 218 5.87 -15.65 -11.50
C TYR A 218 6.40 -16.10 -10.13
N GLN A 219 6.81 -15.18 -9.26
CA GLN A 219 7.36 -15.49 -7.94
C GLN A 219 6.29 -15.87 -6.90
N TRP A 220 5.04 -15.53 -7.14
CA TRP A 220 3.91 -15.77 -6.24
C TRP A 220 3.12 -17.04 -6.63
N PRO A 221 2.43 -17.71 -5.69
CA PRO A 221 2.14 -17.37 -4.30
C PRO A 221 3.20 -17.86 -3.30
N VAL A 222 3.15 -17.27 -2.09
CA VAL A 222 3.86 -17.76 -0.90
C VAL A 222 2.98 -18.79 -0.19
N VAL A 223 3.56 -19.93 0.15
CA VAL A 223 2.87 -21.02 0.85
C VAL A 223 3.47 -21.21 2.25
N MET A 224 2.63 -21.62 3.20
CA MET A 224 3.08 -21.98 4.55
C MET A 224 3.45 -23.47 4.56
N ARG A 225 4.71 -23.78 4.88
CA ARG A 225 5.22 -25.15 5.03
C ARG A 225 6.35 -25.18 6.07
N PRO A 226 6.55 -26.28 6.82
CA PRO A 226 7.57 -26.33 7.87
C PRO A 226 9.00 -26.43 7.34
N TRP A 227 9.19 -26.85 6.08
CA TRP A 227 10.50 -26.99 5.43
C TRP A 227 10.45 -26.60 3.96
N GLY A 228 11.62 -26.31 3.38
CA GLY A 228 11.81 -25.96 1.97
C GLY A 228 13.24 -25.45 1.72
N PRO A 229 13.63 -25.24 0.45
CA PRO A 229 14.89 -24.64 0.09
C PRO A 229 15.08 -23.28 0.79
N LYS A 230 16.29 -23.02 1.26
CA LYS A 230 16.60 -21.77 1.99
C LYS A 230 16.41 -20.54 1.10
N GLU A 231 16.72 -20.64 -0.16
CA GLU A 231 16.57 -19.61 -1.19
C GLU A 231 15.10 -19.24 -1.45
N ASP A 232 14.19 -20.17 -1.20
CA ASP A 232 12.74 -19.93 -1.32
C ASP A 232 12.11 -19.43 -0.03
N CYS A 233 12.84 -19.43 1.08
CA CYS A 233 12.32 -19.02 2.36
C CYS A 233 12.14 -17.48 2.42
N TYR A 234 10.88 -17.02 2.30
CA TYR A 234 10.57 -15.62 2.53
C TYR A 234 10.77 -15.23 4.01
N LYS A 235 10.11 -15.96 4.89
CA LYS A 235 10.20 -15.86 6.34
C LYS A 235 9.58 -17.12 6.95
N TRP A 236 10.38 -17.94 7.62
CA TRP A 236 9.84 -19.18 8.19
C TRP A 236 8.55 -18.95 8.99
N PRO A 237 7.48 -19.70 8.76
CA PRO A 237 7.33 -20.92 7.91
C PRO A 237 6.80 -20.61 6.49
N TYR A 238 7.06 -19.46 5.90
CA TYR A 238 6.55 -19.03 4.60
C TYR A 238 7.62 -19.15 3.50
N PHE A 239 7.26 -19.83 2.40
CA PHE A 239 8.17 -20.13 1.28
C PHE A 239 7.52 -19.77 -0.06
N PHE A 240 8.32 -19.27 -1.01
CA PHE A 240 7.89 -19.11 -2.39
C PHE A 240 7.66 -20.47 -3.04
N SER A 241 6.60 -20.58 -3.84
CA SER A 241 6.31 -21.78 -4.64
C SER A 241 6.96 -21.67 -6.03
N ARG A 242 8.29 -21.65 -6.07
CA ARG A 242 9.04 -21.64 -7.34
C ARG A 242 8.92 -22.96 -8.06
N SER A 243 8.98 -22.90 -9.41
CA SER A 243 9.10 -24.06 -10.28
C SER A 243 10.05 -23.70 -11.44
N PRO A 244 10.60 -24.69 -12.15
CA PRO A 244 11.41 -24.46 -13.35
C PRO A 244 10.69 -23.59 -14.39
N GLU A 245 9.41 -23.83 -14.63
CA GLU A 245 8.58 -23.07 -15.57
C GLU A 245 8.46 -21.61 -15.14
N ARG A 246 8.23 -21.34 -13.84
CA ARG A 246 8.18 -19.99 -13.29
C ARG A 246 9.54 -19.30 -13.38
N THR A 247 10.61 -20.02 -13.10
CA THR A 247 11.97 -19.49 -13.23
C THR A 247 12.25 -19.06 -14.66
N SER A 248 11.95 -19.92 -15.65
CA SER A 248 12.10 -19.59 -17.07
C SER A 248 11.24 -18.38 -17.48
N ALA A 249 10.01 -18.29 -16.99
CA ALA A 249 9.15 -17.15 -17.26
C ALA A 249 9.67 -15.84 -16.63
N THR A 250 10.24 -15.91 -15.42
CA THR A 250 10.92 -14.76 -14.79
C THR A 250 12.14 -14.30 -15.60
N GLU A 251 12.94 -15.24 -16.12
CA GLU A 251 14.10 -14.92 -16.97
C GLU A 251 13.66 -14.23 -18.28
N ALA A 252 12.65 -14.77 -18.96
CA ALA A 252 12.09 -14.16 -20.16
C ALA A 252 11.53 -12.75 -19.89
N LEU A 253 10.81 -12.58 -18.79
CA LEU A 253 10.29 -11.29 -18.36
C LEU A 253 11.41 -10.28 -18.09
N ALA A 254 12.46 -10.69 -17.38
CA ALA A 254 13.62 -9.85 -17.11
C ALA A 254 14.34 -9.42 -18.39
N GLY A 255 14.49 -10.35 -19.36
CA GLY A 255 15.05 -10.05 -20.68
C GLY A 255 14.23 -9.01 -21.45
N SER A 256 12.90 -9.14 -21.46
CA SER A 256 12.01 -8.16 -22.10
C SER A 256 12.08 -6.77 -21.47
N TYR A 257 12.20 -6.70 -20.14
CA TYR A 257 12.36 -5.41 -19.46
C TYR A 257 13.75 -4.80 -19.69
N ALA A 258 14.80 -5.62 -19.74
CA ALA A 258 16.14 -5.14 -20.08
C ALA A 258 16.19 -4.58 -21.51
N ALA A 259 15.60 -5.27 -22.48
CA ALA A 259 15.49 -4.80 -23.85
C ALA A 259 14.73 -3.45 -23.94
N LEU A 260 13.62 -3.30 -23.21
CA LEU A 260 12.90 -2.02 -23.15
C LEU A 260 13.75 -0.91 -22.52
N ALA A 261 14.50 -1.20 -21.47
CA ALA A 261 15.39 -0.23 -20.84
C ALA A 261 16.53 0.19 -21.79
N ASP A 262 17.16 -0.76 -22.48
CA ASP A 262 18.20 -0.48 -23.47
C ASP A 262 17.67 0.34 -24.66
N GLU A 263 16.44 0.08 -25.12
CA GLU A 263 15.77 0.87 -26.16
C GLU A 263 15.57 2.31 -25.69
N VAL A 264 15.08 2.52 -24.46
CA VAL A 264 14.89 3.85 -23.86
C VAL A 264 16.20 4.61 -23.81
N ILE A 265 17.28 3.95 -23.49
CA ILE A 265 18.62 4.54 -23.45
C ILE A 265 19.14 4.84 -24.86
N ALA A 266 19.19 3.84 -25.71
CA ALA A 266 19.87 3.93 -27.01
C ALA A 266 19.11 4.84 -27.99
N ARG A 267 17.76 4.76 -28.01
CA ARG A 267 16.96 5.47 -28.99
C ARG A 267 16.57 6.87 -28.54
N TYR A 268 16.30 7.05 -27.23
CA TYR A 268 15.78 8.32 -26.71
C TYR A 268 16.78 9.09 -25.84
N GLY A 269 17.97 8.55 -25.58
CA GLY A 269 19.02 9.21 -24.79
C GLY A 269 18.58 9.48 -23.35
N LYS A 270 17.75 8.60 -22.74
CA LYS A 270 17.23 8.75 -21.40
C LYS A 270 17.97 7.82 -20.43
N SER A 271 18.08 8.21 -19.18
CA SER A 271 18.49 7.31 -18.11
C SER A 271 17.31 6.51 -17.56
N VAL A 272 17.56 5.30 -17.03
CA VAL A 272 16.52 4.40 -16.53
C VAL A 272 16.64 4.18 -15.02
N ALA A 273 15.62 4.56 -14.25
CA ALA A 273 15.50 4.24 -12.84
C ALA A 273 14.72 2.93 -12.66
N LEU A 274 15.39 1.87 -12.23
CA LEU A 274 14.77 0.61 -11.85
C LEU A 274 14.28 0.72 -10.40
N ILE A 275 12.95 0.65 -10.19
CA ILE A 275 12.31 1.03 -8.92
C ILE A 275 11.70 -0.19 -8.23
N GLY A 276 12.23 -0.55 -7.06
CA GLY A 276 11.72 -1.59 -6.17
C GLY A 276 10.84 -0.99 -5.07
N MET A 277 9.53 -1.02 -5.28
CA MET A 277 8.55 -0.52 -4.31
C MET A 277 8.43 -1.41 -3.06
N GLU A 278 8.89 -2.64 -3.17
CA GLU A 278 9.00 -3.63 -2.10
C GLU A 278 10.35 -4.34 -2.19
N GLN A 279 10.91 -4.77 -1.05
CA GLN A 279 12.21 -5.45 -1.04
C GLN A 279 12.26 -6.70 -1.94
N LEU A 280 11.12 -7.33 -2.19
CA LEU A 280 11.03 -8.52 -3.05
C LEU A 280 11.25 -8.20 -4.53
N ASP A 281 11.04 -6.97 -4.95
CA ASP A 281 11.25 -6.53 -6.34
C ASP A 281 12.73 -6.51 -6.70
N GLU A 282 13.62 -6.32 -5.72
CA GLU A 282 15.06 -6.18 -5.91
C GLU A 282 15.66 -7.35 -6.71
N VAL A 283 15.15 -8.56 -6.52
CA VAL A 283 15.65 -9.77 -7.24
C VAL A 283 15.42 -9.64 -8.75
N LEU A 284 14.21 -9.25 -9.16
CA LEU A 284 13.91 -9.01 -10.58
C LEU A 284 14.71 -7.85 -11.14
N LEU A 285 14.78 -6.73 -10.40
CA LEU A 285 15.49 -5.52 -10.87
C LEU A 285 16.99 -5.78 -11.08
N ARG A 286 17.63 -6.55 -10.21
CA ARG A 286 19.04 -6.97 -10.41
C ARG A 286 19.22 -7.86 -11.62
N LYS A 287 18.25 -8.75 -11.95
CA LYS A 287 18.26 -9.53 -13.17
C LYS A 287 18.12 -8.65 -14.41
N VAL A 288 17.15 -7.73 -14.40
CA VAL A 288 16.95 -6.75 -15.48
C VAL A 288 18.23 -5.98 -15.72
N HIS A 289 18.80 -5.38 -14.68
CA HIS A 289 20.05 -4.62 -14.75
C HIS A 289 21.21 -5.47 -15.28
N GLY A 290 21.31 -6.74 -14.86
CA GLY A 290 22.35 -7.67 -15.32
C GLY A 290 22.20 -8.11 -16.79
N TYR A 291 21.00 -7.99 -17.38
CA TYR A 291 20.73 -8.30 -18.79
C TYR A 291 20.83 -7.10 -19.71
N MET A 292 20.89 -5.88 -19.16
CA MET A 292 21.01 -4.65 -19.96
C MET A 292 22.35 -4.57 -20.67
N THR A 293 22.33 -4.01 -21.87
CA THR A 293 23.51 -3.66 -22.66
C THR A 293 24.16 -2.37 -22.16
N HIS A 294 23.35 -1.46 -21.58
CA HIS A 294 23.77 -0.14 -21.07
C HIS A 294 23.51 0.01 -19.56
N PRO A 295 24.02 -0.87 -18.69
CA PRO A 295 23.73 -0.83 -17.25
C PRO A 295 24.29 0.40 -16.54
N ASP A 296 25.29 1.06 -17.11
CA ASP A 296 25.88 2.31 -16.63
C ASP A 296 24.92 3.50 -16.70
N GLN A 297 23.90 3.44 -17.56
CA GLN A 297 22.83 4.43 -17.67
C GLN A 297 21.55 4.03 -16.93
N ALA A 298 21.66 3.07 -16.01
CA ALA A 298 20.57 2.63 -15.16
C ALA A 298 20.97 2.62 -13.68
N TRP A 299 20.01 2.92 -12.80
CA TRP A 299 20.20 2.89 -11.36
C TRP A 299 19.04 2.19 -10.66
N ILE A 300 19.35 1.37 -9.64
CA ILE A 300 18.35 0.66 -8.85
C ILE A 300 18.01 1.44 -7.59
N PHE A 301 16.74 1.83 -7.43
CA PHE A 301 16.21 2.44 -6.22
C PHE A 301 15.28 1.45 -5.51
N CYS A 302 15.62 1.01 -4.31
CA CYS A 302 14.84 0.03 -3.55
C CYS A 302 14.33 0.58 -2.22
N SER A 303 13.11 0.17 -1.84
CA SER A 303 12.47 0.50 -0.56
C SER A 303 13.26 0.03 0.68
N ARG A 304 14.20 -0.89 0.51
CA ARG A 304 15.14 -1.27 1.57
C ARG A 304 16.09 -0.13 1.93
N GLU A 305 16.54 0.65 0.96
CA GLU A 305 17.49 1.75 1.13
C GLU A 305 16.79 3.08 1.34
N TYR A 306 15.72 3.32 0.60
CA TYR A 306 14.97 4.56 0.59
C TYR A 306 13.61 4.36 1.28
N ASN A 307 13.26 5.24 2.21
CA ASN A 307 11.93 5.25 2.84
C ASN A 307 10.86 5.83 1.91
N ALA A 308 9.59 5.78 2.33
CA ALA A 308 8.48 6.23 1.50
C ALA A 308 8.62 7.68 1.01
N SER A 309 9.09 8.60 1.85
CA SER A 309 9.29 10.00 1.48
C SER A 309 10.31 10.14 0.33
N GLN A 310 11.42 9.44 0.45
CA GLN A 310 12.50 9.42 -0.53
C GLN A 310 12.06 8.77 -1.84
N MET A 311 11.42 7.60 -1.76
CA MET A 311 10.89 6.90 -2.94
C MET A 311 9.84 7.71 -3.68
N VAL A 312 8.94 8.39 -2.96
CA VAL A 312 7.93 9.27 -3.56
C VAL A 312 8.56 10.49 -4.23
N SER A 313 9.62 11.05 -3.64
CA SER A 313 10.38 12.13 -4.27
C SER A 313 11.01 11.67 -5.60
N ILE A 314 11.59 10.47 -5.64
CA ILE A 314 12.13 9.86 -6.85
C ILE A 314 11.01 9.66 -7.89
N LEU A 315 9.91 9.01 -7.52
CA LEU A 315 8.76 8.76 -8.41
C LEU A 315 8.20 10.05 -9.03
N ARG A 316 8.14 11.14 -8.26
CA ARG A 316 7.62 12.43 -8.73
C ARG A 316 8.60 13.23 -9.58
N SER A 317 9.86 12.82 -9.63
CA SER A 317 10.91 13.43 -10.47
C SER A 317 11.07 12.76 -11.83
N LEU A 318 10.32 11.70 -12.10
CA LEU A 318 10.40 10.95 -13.36
C LEU A 318 9.72 11.70 -14.51
N GLU A 319 10.27 11.53 -15.71
CA GLU A 319 9.65 11.99 -16.96
C GLU A 319 8.50 11.07 -17.38
N LEU A 320 8.68 9.77 -17.19
CA LEU A 320 7.73 8.70 -17.54
C LEU A 320 7.86 7.56 -16.51
N LEU A 321 6.76 6.88 -16.23
CA LEU A 321 6.73 5.70 -15.39
C LEU A 321 6.12 4.50 -16.11
N VAL A 322 6.89 3.41 -16.23
CA VAL A 322 6.38 2.07 -16.56
C VAL A 322 6.18 1.32 -15.24
N THR A 323 4.98 0.85 -14.95
CA THR A 323 4.72 0.29 -13.62
C THR A 323 3.89 -0.99 -13.62
N SER A 324 4.29 -1.93 -12.76
CA SER A 324 3.48 -3.08 -12.35
C SER A 324 3.00 -2.93 -10.89
N ARG A 325 3.34 -1.79 -10.24
CA ARG A 325 3.06 -1.54 -8.83
C ARG A 325 1.97 -0.49 -8.65
N TYR A 326 0.88 -0.86 -7.98
CA TYR A 326 -0.26 0.01 -7.68
C TYR A 326 0.17 1.34 -7.02
N HIS A 327 0.98 1.28 -5.97
CA HIS A 327 1.39 2.49 -5.26
C HIS A 327 2.42 3.34 -6.02
N ALA A 328 3.18 2.78 -6.97
CA ALA A 328 4.00 3.61 -7.86
C ALA A 328 3.11 4.47 -8.76
N CYS A 329 2.02 3.89 -9.29
CA CYS A 329 0.98 4.65 -10.01
C CYS A 329 0.40 5.76 -9.13
N VAL A 330 -0.16 5.44 -7.97
CA VAL A 330 -0.85 6.40 -7.09
C VAL A 330 0.07 7.54 -6.65
N LEU A 331 1.27 7.22 -6.18
CA LEU A 331 2.19 8.19 -5.57
C LEU A 331 2.85 9.13 -6.58
N SER A 332 2.97 8.73 -7.85
CA SER A 332 3.49 9.57 -8.94
C SER A 332 2.44 10.54 -9.51
N LEU A 333 1.15 10.27 -9.33
CA LEU A 333 0.05 11.08 -9.90
C LEU A 333 0.05 12.53 -9.44
N ALA A 334 0.53 12.83 -8.23
CA ALA A 334 0.61 14.21 -7.74
C ALA A 334 1.53 15.09 -8.61
N ALA A 335 2.56 14.51 -9.23
CA ALA A 335 3.44 15.19 -10.20
C ALA A 335 2.94 15.03 -11.65
N LYS A 336 1.82 14.32 -11.88
CA LYS A 336 1.24 14.05 -13.20
C LYS A 336 2.23 13.34 -14.13
N VAL A 337 3.04 12.46 -13.58
CA VAL A 337 4.00 11.67 -14.36
C VAL A 337 3.22 10.79 -15.34
N PRO A 338 3.46 10.91 -16.66
CA PRO A 338 2.87 10.02 -17.65
C PRO A 338 3.21 8.56 -17.31
N GLN A 339 2.24 7.64 -17.44
CA GLN A 339 2.47 6.30 -16.96
C GLN A 339 1.79 5.21 -17.77
N LEU A 340 2.51 4.11 -17.94
CA LEU A 340 2.10 2.87 -18.57
C LEU A 340 2.07 1.76 -17.54
N ALA A 341 0.95 1.06 -17.40
CA ALA A 341 0.87 -0.11 -16.51
C ALA A 341 1.04 -1.42 -17.26
N ILE A 342 1.74 -2.34 -16.59
CA ILE A 342 1.82 -3.74 -16.99
C ILE A 342 1.39 -4.59 -15.81
N GLY A 343 0.34 -5.38 -15.92
CA GLY A 343 -0.02 -6.21 -14.79
C GLY A 343 -1.35 -6.95 -14.91
N HIS A 344 -1.55 -7.87 -13.98
CA HIS A 344 -2.80 -8.62 -13.81
C HIS A 344 -3.49 -8.30 -12.47
N ASP A 345 -2.90 -7.43 -11.65
CA ASP A 345 -3.44 -7.04 -10.34
C ASP A 345 -4.75 -6.26 -10.52
N LEU A 346 -5.82 -6.74 -9.90
CA LEU A 346 -7.14 -6.11 -9.97
C LEU A 346 -7.14 -4.67 -9.47
N ARG A 347 -6.28 -4.32 -8.51
CA ARG A 347 -6.15 -2.97 -7.94
C ARG A 347 -5.59 -2.01 -8.99
N LEU A 348 -4.55 -2.45 -9.71
CA LEU A 348 -3.93 -1.65 -10.77
C LEU A 348 -4.89 -1.50 -11.96
N LYS A 349 -5.63 -2.56 -12.32
CA LYS A 349 -6.70 -2.49 -13.33
C LYS A 349 -7.80 -1.51 -12.94
N THR A 350 -8.23 -1.56 -11.68
CA THR A 350 -9.30 -0.69 -11.18
C THR A 350 -8.90 0.77 -11.25
N ILE A 351 -7.72 1.14 -10.71
CA ILE A 351 -7.27 2.54 -10.72
C ILE A 351 -7.10 3.06 -12.17
N TYR A 352 -6.56 2.25 -13.09
CA TYR A 352 -6.41 2.66 -14.50
C TYR A 352 -7.76 2.88 -15.20
N ARG A 353 -8.80 2.09 -14.85
CA ARG A 353 -10.16 2.34 -15.33
C ARG A 353 -10.76 3.62 -14.74
N GLU A 354 -10.61 3.82 -13.44
CA GLU A 354 -11.09 5.02 -12.75
C GLU A 354 -10.40 6.30 -13.27
N LEU A 355 -9.13 6.20 -13.64
CA LEU A 355 -8.38 7.30 -14.26
C LEU A 355 -8.73 7.51 -15.74
N GLY A 356 -9.39 6.56 -16.40
CA GLY A 356 -9.62 6.59 -17.85
C GLY A 356 -8.36 6.31 -18.68
N LEU A 357 -7.42 5.54 -18.12
CA LEU A 357 -6.14 5.19 -18.74
C LEU A 357 -6.07 3.72 -19.19
N PHE A 358 -7.12 2.93 -18.93
CA PHE A 358 -7.03 1.48 -19.05
C PHE A 358 -6.88 1.02 -20.50
N ASP A 359 -7.65 1.55 -21.41
CA ASP A 359 -7.70 1.06 -22.80
C ASP A 359 -6.40 1.38 -23.58
N ASP A 360 -5.82 2.55 -23.33
CA ASP A 360 -4.63 3.01 -24.05
C ASP A 360 -3.31 2.64 -23.33
N TRP A 361 -3.30 2.68 -21.98
CA TRP A 361 -2.07 2.67 -21.16
C TRP A 361 -1.99 1.52 -20.16
N PHE A 362 -2.78 0.46 -20.37
CA PHE A 362 -2.68 -0.77 -19.59
C PHE A 362 -2.37 -1.96 -20.50
N VAL A 363 -1.34 -2.75 -20.16
CA VAL A 363 -0.94 -3.94 -20.91
C VAL A 363 -1.00 -5.17 -20.00
N GLU A 364 -1.64 -6.23 -20.49
CA GLU A 364 -1.65 -7.53 -19.80
C GLU A 364 -0.29 -8.23 -19.98
N PRO A 365 0.27 -8.90 -18.96
CA PRO A 365 1.56 -9.57 -19.06
C PRO A 365 1.61 -10.71 -20.11
N ASN A 366 0.45 -11.27 -20.46
CA ASN A 366 0.31 -12.34 -21.43
C ASN A 366 -0.05 -11.83 -22.84
N THR A 367 0.06 -10.51 -23.08
CA THR A 367 -0.17 -9.94 -24.41
C THR A 367 0.86 -10.53 -25.39
N PRO A 368 0.44 -11.06 -26.55
CA PRO A 368 1.37 -11.39 -27.62
C PRO A 368 2.20 -10.13 -27.97
N ASP A 369 3.48 -10.34 -28.30
CA ASP A 369 4.38 -9.24 -28.64
C ASP A 369 4.43 -8.14 -27.57
N LEU A 370 4.53 -8.56 -26.29
CA LEU A 370 4.54 -7.69 -25.12
C LEU A 370 5.57 -6.57 -25.24
N TYR A 371 6.77 -6.90 -25.70
CA TYR A 371 7.87 -5.94 -25.84
C TYR A 371 7.52 -4.83 -26.82
N GLU A 372 7.07 -5.17 -28.03
CA GLU A 372 6.67 -4.23 -29.09
C GLU A 372 5.51 -3.35 -28.63
N SER A 373 4.56 -3.95 -27.92
CA SER A 373 3.42 -3.23 -27.35
C SER A 373 3.86 -2.19 -26.31
N LEU A 374 4.84 -2.51 -25.47
CA LEU A 374 5.39 -1.59 -24.48
C LEU A 374 6.20 -0.48 -25.15
N GLN A 375 7.07 -0.83 -26.11
CA GLN A 375 7.89 0.10 -26.85
C GLN A 375 7.05 1.19 -27.53
N ALA A 376 6.01 0.80 -28.27
CA ALA A 376 5.14 1.73 -28.97
C ALA A 376 4.42 2.70 -28.01
N ARG A 377 3.99 2.22 -26.84
CA ARG A 377 3.33 3.07 -25.86
C ARG A 377 4.30 3.98 -25.11
N VAL A 378 5.50 3.51 -24.81
CA VAL A 378 6.57 4.34 -24.21
C VAL A 378 6.92 5.49 -25.15
N GLU A 379 7.09 5.23 -26.45
CA GLU A 379 7.36 6.26 -27.44
C GLU A 379 6.26 7.36 -27.47
N GLN A 380 5.00 6.96 -27.41
CA GLN A 380 3.87 7.90 -27.35
C GLN A 380 3.84 8.73 -26.06
N LEU A 381 4.24 8.14 -24.91
CA LEU A 381 4.23 8.81 -23.62
C LEU A 381 5.45 9.70 -23.37
N LEU A 382 6.55 9.52 -24.10
CA LEU A 382 7.69 10.43 -24.05
C LEU A 382 7.35 11.82 -24.62
N THR A 383 6.30 11.89 -25.46
CA THR A 383 5.73 13.15 -25.92
C THR A 383 4.21 13.12 -25.65
N PRO A 384 3.79 13.20 -24.37
CA PRO A 384 2.41 12.99 -24.01
C PRO A 384 1.51 14.08 -24.59
N SER A 385 0.37 13.67 -25.14
CA SER A 385 -0.63 14.61 -25.62
C SER A 385 -1.22 15.44 -24.45
N PRO A 386 -1.70 16.67 -24.70
CA PRO A 386 -2.38 17.47 -23.69
C PRO A 386 -3.54 16.74 -22.99
N SER A 387 -4.22 15.82 -23.71
CA SER A 387 -5.32 15.01 -23.15
C SER A 387 -4.84 14.05 -22.07
N VAL A 388 -3.67 13.44 -22.20
CA VAL A 388 -3.07 12.56 -21.17
C VAL A 388 -2.77 13.37 -19.90
N GLN A 389 -2.15 14.55 -20.05
CA GLN A 389 -1.85 15.42 -18.92
C GLN A 389 -3.11 15.89 -18.18
N GLU A 390 -4.16 16.24 -18.92
CA GLU A 390 -5.44 16.63 -18.33
C GLU A 390 -6.13 15.45 -17.63
N THR A 391 -6.07 14.25 -18.19
CA THR A 391 -6.60 13.02 -17.59
C THR A 391 -5.89 12.72 -16.26
N LEU A 392 -4.57 12.80 -16.20
CA LEU A 392 -3.79 12.61 -14.97
C LEU A 392 -4.12 13.68 -13.92
N ARG A 393 -4.24 14.95 -14.35
CA ARG A 393 -4.58 16.06 -13.45
C ARG A 393 -5.98 15.89 -12.83
N ARG A 394 -6.98 15.58 -13.65
CA ARG A 394 -8.35 15.32 -13.20
C ARG A 394 -8.41 14.13 -12.27
N GLY A 395 -7.85 12.99 -12.71
CA GLY A 395 -7.86 11.76 -11.91
C GLY A 395 -7.16 11.93 -10.57
N HIS A 396 -6.00 12.60 -10.51
CA HIS A 396 -5.36 12.92 -9.23
C HIS A 396 -6.26 13.76 -8.32
N LYS A 397 -6.89 14.82 -8.87
CA LYS A 397 -7.77 15.69 -8.09
C LYS A 397 -8.96 14.93 -7.51
N GLU A 398 -9.66 14.14 -8.32
CA GLU A 398 -10.84 13.37 -7.92
C GLU A 398 -10.49 12.36 -6.81
N HIS A 399 -9.40 11.62 -6.97
CA HIS A 399 -8.96 10.64 -5.98
C HIS A 399 -8.46 11.31 -4.70
N LEU A 400 -7.74 12.43 -4.79
CA LEU A 400 -7.31 13.18 -3.61
C LEU A 400 -8.52 13.73 -2.81
N ASP A 401 -9.52 14.27 -3.50
CA ASP A 401 -10.73 14.78 -2.84
C ASP A 401 -11.53 13.62 -2.20
N ALA A 402 -11.59 12.46 -2.86
CA ALA A 402 -12.19 11.26 -2.29
C ALA A 402 -11.39 10.70 -1.11
N ALA A 403 -10.05 10.69 -1.17
CA ALA A 403 -9.18 10.26 -0.07
C ALA A 403 -9.31 11.16 1.18
N ARG A 404 -9.44 12.45 0.99
CA ARG A 404 -9.69 13.40 2.10
C ARG A 404 -10.98 13.10 2.87
N ARG A 405 -11.97 12.46 2.25
CA ARG A 405 -13.20 12.02 2.92
C ARG A 405 -12.94 10.93 3.96
N ASN A 406 -11.83 10.19 3.88
CA ASN A 406 -11.45 9.19 4.89
C ASN A 406 -11.38 9.83 6.28
N ARG A 407 -10.70 10.98 6.40
CA ARG A 407 -10.58 11.71 7.67
C ARG A 407 -11.95 12.17 8.20
N SER A 408 -12.84 12.61 7.34
CA SER A 408 -14.20 13.00 7.74
C SER A 408 -14.98 11.79 8.28
N LEU A 409 -14.93 10.65 7.56
CA LEU A 409 -15.57 9.41 8.00
C LEU A 409 -14.97 8.88 9.30
N LEU A 410 -13.64 9.02 9.51
CA LEU A 410 -13.01 8.68 10.78
C LEU A 410 -13.57 9.55 11.93
N ARG A 411 -13.71 10.85 11.72
CA ARG A 411 -14.28 11.76 12.72
C ARG A 411 -15.72 11.40 13.07
N ASP A 412 -16.56 11.16 12.07
CA ASP A 412 -17.96 10.78 12.25
C ASP A 412 -18.07 9.44 12.99
N PHE A 413 -17.22 8.48 12.63
CA PHE A 413 -17.12 7.20 13.28
C PHE A 413 -16.74 7.30 14.77
N VAL A 414 -15.76 8.15 15.08
CA VAL A 414 -15.28 8.41 16.45
C VAL A 414 -16.40 9.00 17.30
N LEU A 415 -17.14 9.97 16.75
CA LEU A 415 -18.29 10.59 17.43
C LEU A 415 -19.43 9.58 17.67
N ALA A 416 -19.76 8.79 16.65
CA ALA A 416 -20.83 7.78 16.73
C ALA A 416 -20.55 6.69 17.79
N HIS A 417 -19.27 6.42 18.07
CA HIS A 417 -18.87 5.41 19.07
C HIS A 417 -18.49 5.99 20.44
N GLY A 418 -18.76 7.29 20.66
CA GLY A 418 -18.47 7.95 21.95
C GLY A 418 -16.98 8.06 22.27
N LEU A 419 -16.11 7.91 21.28
CA LEU A 419 -14.70 8.23 21.40
C LEU A 419 -14.53 9.75 21.31
N VAL A 420 -13.80 10.37 22.24
CA VAL A 420 -13.70 11.82 22.31
C VAL A 420 -12.65 12.34 21.31
N PRO A 421 -13.04 13.04 20.24
CA PRO A 421 -12.07 13.67 19.35
C PRO A 421 -11.49 14.95 19.99
N ALA A 422 -10.34 15.40 19.48
CA ALA A 422 -9.78 16.68 19.89
C ALA A 422 -10.76 17.84 19.57
N PRO A 423 -10.87 18.89 20.42
CA PRO A 423 -11.66 20.06 20.10
C PRO A 423 -11.17 20.72 18.79
N ALA A 424 -12.13 21.20 17.97
CA ALA A 424 -11.87 21.71 16.62
C ALA A 424 -10.82 22.85 16.56
N SER A 425 -10.65 23.60 17.64
CA SER A 425 -9.67 24.70 17.76
C SER A 425 -8.19 24.21 17.78
N ALA A 426 -7.92 22.98 18.17
CA ALA A 426 -6.55 22.43 18.18
C ALA A 426 -6.08 21.96 16.79
N VAL A 427 -7.02 21.71 15.87
CA VAL A 427 -6.73 21.16 14.52
C VAL A 427 -6.20 22.23 13.57
N LEU A 428 -6.60 23.50 13.73
CA LEU A 428 -6.17 24.59 12.84
C LEU A 428 -4.71 25.01 13.03
N GLN A 429 -4.12 24.74 14.20
CA GLN A 429 -2.72 25.11 14.49
C GLN A 429 -1.71 24.11 13.94
N SER A 430 -2.08 22.84 13.71
CA SER A 430 -1.18 21.80 13.18
C SER A 430 -1.08 21.78 11.65
N VAL A 431 -1.92 22.52 10.94
CA VAL A 431 -1.93 22.62 9.45
C VAL A 431 -1.09 23.83 8.97
N ALA A 432 -0.75 24.74 9.89
CA ALA A 432 -0.01 25.98 9.60
C ALA A 432 1.47 25.95 10.04
N ALA A 433 1.94 24.86 10.64
CA ALA A 433 3.34 24.59 10.99
C ALA A 433 3.89 23.43 10.13
#